data_b797ae79de9f883279c531957a363daf
#
_entry.id   b797ae79de9f883279c531957a363daf
#
_cell.length_a   1.000
_cell.length_b   1.000
_cell.length_c   1.000
_cell.angle_alpha   90.00
_cell.angle_beta   90.00
_cell.angle_gamma   90.00
#
_symmetry.space_group_name_H-M   'P 1'
#
loop_
_entity.id
_entity.type
_entity.pdbx_description
1 polymer ?
#
loop_
_entity_poly.entity_id
_entity_poly.type
_entity_poly.pdbx_seq_one_letter_code
_entity_poly.pdbx_strand_id
1 'polypeptide(L)'
;MYICTFGRQRPVRFNLIMLEKINTPEDLRLLEPEQLAGLCEEIRRYIIECCSNNPGHLGSSLGAVELIVGLHYVFNTPEDKIVFDVGHQAYAHKILTGRREAFRNNRMRDGLSGFPKISESRYDAFGAGHSSTSISAALGYSYAARLQGRNDKSIAVIGDGALTGGLALEGLNNAGASRSDILIILNDNNISIDKNIGGIHNHLLKLTTDPRYLRLKDKIWNSIGEGRFREKMQKMVRGTKSSILNGYHGAFFESLGFRYFGPIDGNDIDAVLDALRRLRDIKGPRILHTITKKGKGYAPAENDPVVWHAPGRFNPVTGERIAGDRKADRYQDVFGEVLLDLARKDERIVGITPAMSTGCGMNILAREIPERFFDVGIEEEH
;
A
#
# COMPACT_ATOMS: atom_id res chain seq x y z
N MET A 1 34.21 0.17 -37.54
CA MET A 1 33.10 1.08 -37.20
C MET A 1 31.80 0.30 -37.39
N TYR A 2 31.39 -0.46 -36.37
CA TYR A 2 30.13 -1.21 -36.40
C TYR A 2 29.10 -0.42 -35.59
N ILE A 3 28.16 0.18 -36.29
CA ILE A 3 26.99 0.84 -35.68
C ILE A 3 26.00 -0.28 -35.37
N CYS A 4 25.89 -0.66 -34.07
CA CYS A 4 24.83 -1.54 -33.57
C CYS A 4 23.57 -0.72 -33.49
N THR A 5 22.69 -0.78 -34.47
CA THR A 5 21.34 -0.25 -34.42
C THR A 5 20.50 -1.12 -33.50
N PHE A 6 20.38 -0.71 -32.22
CA PHE A 6 19.38 -1.28 -31.32
C PHE A 6 18.00 -0.95 -31.88
N GLY A 7 17.30 -1.96 -32.39
CA GLY A 7 15.93 -1.85 -32.82
C GLY A 7 15.07 -1.35 -31.63
N ARG A 8 14.50 -0.17 -31.76
CA ARG A 8 13.44 0.33 -30.85
C ARG A 8 12.27 -0.64 -30.98
N GLN A 9 12.13 -1.57 -30.03
CA GLN A 9 10.89 -2.32 -29.89
C GLN A 9 9.78 -1.28 -29.68
N ARG A 10 8.75 -1.31 -30.51
CA ARG A 10 7.59 -0.43 -30.32
C ARG A 10 6.99 -0.74 -28.95
N PRO A 11 6.67 0.26 -28.14
CA PRO A 11 6.03 0.03 -26.84
C PRO A 11 4.75 -0.76 -27.04
N VAL A 12 4.58 -1.84 -26.29
CA VAL A 12 3.33 -2.60 -26.26
C VAL A 12 2.27 -1.65 -25.71
N ARG A 13 1.31 -1.23 -26.53
CA ARG A 13 0.19 -0.41 -26.08
C ARG A 13 -1.00 -1.32 -25.78
N PHE A 14 -1.45 -1.29 -24.54
CA PHE A 14 -2.69 -1.94 -24.15
C PHE A 14 -3.90 -1.08 -24.55
N ASN A 15 -5.02 -1.73 -24.86
CA ASN A 15 -6.26 -1.01 -25.10
C ASN A 15 -6.86 -0.57 -23.75
N LEU A 16 -6.97 0.76 -23.52
CA LEU A 16 -7.37 1.38 -22.25
C LEU A 16 -8.65 2.20 -22.43
N ILE A 17 -9.71 1.55 -22.91
CA ILE A 17 -10.95 2.19 -23.39
C ILE A 17 -11.63 3.04 -22.30
N MET A 18 -11.67 2.55 -21.06
CA MET A 18 -12.28 3.26 -19.93
C MET A 18 -11.33 4.28 -19.32
N LEU A 19 -10.07 3.87 -19.07
CA LEU A 19 -9.08 4.72 -18.43
C LEU A 19 -8.79 5.99 -19.22
N GLU A 20 -8.87 5.95 -20.56
CA GLU A 20 -8.67 7.13 -21.40
C GLU A 20 -9.71 8.24 -21.16
N LYS A 21 -10.88 7.89 -20.66
CA LYS A 21 -11.98 8.82 -20.35
C LYS A 21 -11.89 9.39 -18.93
N ILE A 22 -11.04 8.82 -18.05
CA ILE A 22 -10.90 9.23 -16.66
C ILE A 22 -9.74 10.19 -16.53
N ASN A 23 -10.01 11.44 -16.24
CA ASN A 23 -9.01 12.47 -15.96
C ASN A 23 -9.04 12.91 -14.49
N THR A 24 -10.22 12.84 -13.85
CA THR A 24 -10.42 13.26 -12.47
C THR A 24 -11.25 12.22 -11.70
N PRO A 25 -11.27 12.27 -10.36
CA PRO A 25 -12.18 11.44 -9.57
C PRO A 25 -13.66 11.68 -9.87
N GLU A 26 -14.02 12.86 -10.36
CA GLU A 26 -15.37 13.17 -10.82
C GLU A 26 -15.77 12.28 -12.01
N ASP A 27 -14.88 12.11 -12.99
CA ASP A 27 -15.12 11.23 -14.15
C ASP A 27 -15.26 9.76 -13.69
N LEU A 28 -14.42 9.34 -12.73
CA LEU A 28 -14.49 8.00 -12.15
C LEU A 28 -15.86 7.73 -11.52
N ARG A 29 -16.45 8.69 -10.81
CA ARG A 29 -17.74 8.55 -10.15
C ARG A 29 -18.94 8.50 -11.11
N LEU A 30 -18.73 8.78 -12.40
CA LEU A 30 -19.77 8.62 -13.45
C LEU A 30 -19.86 7.18 -13.96
N LEU A 31 -18.90 6.31 -13.63
CA LEU A 31 -18.96 4.91 -14.02
C LEU A 31 -19.95 4.13 -13.15
N GLU A 32 -20.62 3.14 -13.77
CA GLU A 32 -21.40 2.17 -13.01
C GLU A 32 -20.48 1.23 -12.23
N PRO A 33 -20.87 0.75 -11.04
CA PRO A 33 -20.04 -0.12 -10.20
C PRO A 33 -19.48 -1.34 -10.94
N GLU A 34 -20.26 -1.93 -11.84
CA GLU A 34 -19.89 -3.12 -12.64
C GLU A 34 -18.73 -2.85 -13.60
N GLN A 35 -18.45 -1.60 -13.93
CA GLN A 35 -17.35 -1.19 -14.81
C GLN A 35 -16.02 -1.08 -14.07
N LEU A 36 -16.04 -0.94 -12.74
CA LEU A 36 -14.85 -0.63 -11.95
C LEU A 36 -13.84 -1.77 -11.93
N ALA A 37 -14.29 -3.02 -11.98
CA ALA A 37 -13.38 -4.16 -12.08
C ALA A 37 -12.54 -4.10 -13.37
N GLY A 38 -13.18 -3.81 -14.49
CA GLY A 38 -12.51 -3.61 -15.79
C GLY A 38 -11.53 -2.43 -15.76
N LEU A 39 -11.91 -1.32 -15.12
CA LEU A 39 -11.04 -0.16 -14.94
C LEU A 39 -9.80 -0.50 -14.09
N CYS A 40 -9.94 -1.27 -13.02
CA CYS A 40 -8.82 -1.73 -12.21
C CYS A 40 -7.79 -2.51 -13.05
N GLU A 41 -8.26 -3.38 -13.95
CA GLU A 41 -7.39 -4.11 -14.86
C GLU A 41 -6.67 -3.19 -15.88
N GLU A 42 -7.36 -2.18 -16.40
CA GLU A 42 -6.75 -1.19 -17.30
C GLU A 42 -5.67 -0.37 -16.59
N ILE A 43 -5.92 0.06 -15.34
CA ILE A 43 -4.95 0.79 -14.51
C ILE A 43 -3.71 -0.09 -14.25
N ARG A 44 -3.87 -1.37 -13.93
CA ARG A 44 -2.73 -2.29 -13.74
C ARG A 44 -1.87 -2.41 -14.99
N ARG A 45 -2.51 -2.65 -16.14
CA ARG A 45 -1.78 -2.75 -17.43
C ARG A 45 -1.01 -1.47 -17.71
N TYR A 46 -1.61 -0.32 -17.45
CA TYR A 46 -0.97 0.98 -17.62
C TYR A 46 0.23 1.17 -16.68
N ILE A 47 0.09 0.80 -15.41
CA ILE A 47 1.21 0.83 -14.43
C ILE A 47 2.34 -0.09 -14.90
N ILE A 48 2.04 -1.32 -15.34
CA ILE A 48 3.03 -2.27 -15.83
C ILE A 48 3.77 -1.69 -17.05
N GLU A 49 3.04 -1.15 -18.04
CA GLU A 49 3.62 -0.50 -19.23
C GLU A 49 4.57 0.63 -18.85
N CYS A 50 4.13 1.54 -17.99
CA CYS A 50 4.95 2.69 -17.58
C CYS A 50 6.18 2.26 -16.77
N CYS A 51 6.01 1.37 -15.78
CA CYS A 51 7.11 0.91 -14.93
C CYS A 51 8.11 0.01 -15.65
N SER A 52 7.73 -0.64 -16.74
CA SER A 52 8.66 -1.43 -17.55
C SER A 52 9.77 -0.57 -18.17
N ASN A 53 9.45 0.68 -18.50
CA ASN A 53 10.38 1.66 -19.07
C ASN A 53 11.00 2.56 -17.99
N ASN A 54 10.19 3.05 -17.05
CA ASN A 54 10.58 3.93 -15.97
C ASN A 54 10.40 3.19 -14.63
N PRO A 55 11.44 2.53 -14.13
CA PRO A 55 11.36 1.69 -12.94
C PRO A 55 10.83 2.42 -11.70
N GLY A 56 9.94 1.75 -10.97
CA GLY A 56 9.32 2.29 -9.77
C GLY A 56 8.77 1.19 -8.86
N HIS A 57 7.91 1.58 -7.90
CA HIS A 57 7.29 0.68 -6.92
C HIS A 57 6.13 -0.10 -7.56
N LEU A 58 6.47 -1.11 -8.36
CA LEU A 58 5.49 -1.85 -9.15
C LEU A 58 4.58 -2.71 -8.28
N GLY A 59 5.16 -3.63 -7.50
CA GLY A 59 4.38 -4.64 -6.78
C GLY A 59 3.37 -4.04 -5.80
N SER A 60 3.78 -3.04 -5.02
CA SER A 60 2.91 -2.37 -4.05
C SER A 60 1.77 -1.61 -4.73
N SER A 61 2.06 -0.93 -5.85
CA SER A 61 1.04 -0.18 -6.60
C SER A 61 0.02 -1.10 -7.28
N LEU A 62 0.44 -2.25 -7.80
CA LEU A 62 -0.47 -3.24 -8.38
C LEU A 62 -1.42 -3.84 -7.34
N GLY A 63 -0.92 -4.07 -6.12
CA GLY A 63 -1.72 -4.61 -5.02
C GLY A 63 -2.79 -3.66 -4.48
N ALA A 64 -2.63 -2.36 -4.66
CA ALA A 64 -3.50 -1.34 -4.06
C ALA A 64 -4.53 -0.72 -5.03
N VAL A 65 -4.66 -1.24 -6.26
CA VAL A 65 -5.48 -0.59 -7.30
C VAL A 65 -6.95 -0.51 -6.91
N GLU A 66 -7.59 -1.62 -6.50
CA GLU A 66 -9.01 -1.63 -6.11
C GLU A 66 -9.25 -0.71 -4.91
N LEU A 67 -8.36 -0.73 -3.94
CA LEU A 67 -8.45 0.13 -2.76
C LEU A 67 -8.46 1.60 -3.16
N ILE A 68 -7.55 2.02 -4.04
CA ILE A 68 -7.42 3.42 -4.48
C ILE A 68 -8.61 3.82 -5.38
N VAL A 69 -9.05 2.96 -6.29
CA VAL A 69 -10.26 3.18 -7.09
C VAL A 69 -11.47 3.35 -6.16
N GLY A 70 -11.66 2.45 -5.21
CA GLY A 70 -12.75 2.51 -4.24
C GLY A 70 -12.72 3.80 -3.39
N LEU A 71 -11.55 4.22 -2.93
CA LEU A 71 -11.39 5.46 -2.18
C LEU A 71 -11.82 6.68 -2.99
N HIS A 72 -11.35 6.84 -4.25
CA HIS A 72 -11.73 7.96 -5.10
C HIS A 72 -13.18 7.90 -5.60
N TYR A 73 -13.76 6.69 -5.66
CA TYR A 73 -15.16 6.50 -6.03
C TYR A 73 -16.11 6.88 -4.90
N VAL A 74 -15.76 6.58 -3.64
CA VAL A 74 -16.64 6.76 -2.47
C VAL A 74 -16.46 8.12 -1.81
N PHE A 75 -15.24 8.64 -1.75
CA PHE A 75 -14.91 9.89 -1.06
C PHE A 75 -14.77 11.06 -2.03
N ASN A 76 -15.16 12.25 -1.57
CA ASN A 76 -15.14 13.47 -2.38
C ASN A 76 -13.78 14.16 -2.31
N THR A 77 -12.78 13.59 -2.99
CA THR A 77 -11.45 14.19 -3.09
C THR A 77 -11.44 15.33 -4.11
N PRO A 78 -10.73 16.43 -3.87
CA PRO A 78 -9.69 16.63 -2.84
C PRO A 78 -10.20 17.22 -1.51
N GLU A 79 -11.50 17.48 -1.33
CA GLU A 79 -12.06 17.98 -0.07
C GLU A 79 -11.82 16.95 1.03
N ASP A 80 -12.26 15.70 0.84
CA ASP A 80 -11.84 14.57 1.67
C ASP A 80 -10.36 14.28 1.44
N LYS A 81 -9.58 14.14 2.53
CA LYS A 81 -8.13 14.00 2.50
C LYS A 81 -7.71 12.54 2.60
N ILE A 82 -7.00 12.07 1.59
CA ILE A 82 -6.34 10.75 1.60
C ILE A 82 -4.84 10.96 1.77
N VAL A 83 -4.30 10.41 2.85
CA VAL A 83 -2.85 10.42 3.15
C VAL A 83 -2.31 9.02 2.97
N PHE A 84 -1.39 8.85 2.05
CA PHE A 84 -0.72 7.56 1.80
C PHE A 84 0.57 7.47 2.62
N ASP A 85 0.68 6.45 3.44
CA ASP A 85 1.92 6.15 4.17
C ASP A 85 3.01 5.71 3.23
N VAL A 86 4.24 6.22 3.38
CA VAL A 86 5.33 6.10 2.41
C VAL A 86 4.94 6.65 1.03
N GLY A 87 3.78 6.26 0.50
CA GLY A 87 3.26 6.69 -0.80
C GLY A 87 3.76 5.86 -2.00
N HIS A 88 4.48 4.78 -1.75
CA HIS A 88 4.99 3.86 -2.78
C HIS A 88 3.88 3.08 -3.50
N GLN A 89 2.68 2.97 -2.92
CA GLN A 89 1.50 2.32 -3.49
C GLN A 89 0.59 3.28 -4.30
N ALA A 90 0.92 4.58 -4.39
CA ALA A 90 0.00 5.63 -4.83
C ALA A 90 -0.03 5.87 -6.36
N TYR A 91 0.39 4.92 -7.20
CA TYR A 91 0.42 5.15 -8.65
C TYR A 91 -0.97 5.26 -9.25
N ALA A 92 -1.92 4.41 -8.85
CA ALA A 92 -3.32 4.54 -9.28
C ALA A 92 -3.92 5.89 -8.86
N HIS A 93 -3.58 6.42 -7.68
CA HIS A 93 -3.98 7.75 -7.24
C HIS A 93 -3.50 8.84 -8.20
N LYS A 94 -2.22 8.82 -8.60
CA LYS A 94 -1.69 9.80 -9.58
C LYS A 94 -2.40 9.71 -10.93
N ILE A 95 -2.64 8.50 -11.40
CA ILE A 95 -3.31 8.23 -12.69
C ILE A 95 -4.74 8.79 -12.67
N LEU A 96 -5.50 8.54 -11.60
CA LEU A 96 -6.90 8.95 -11.46
C LEU A 96 -7.10 10.45 -11.13
N THR A 97 -6.02 11.16 -10.82
CA THR A 97 -6.06 12.58 -10.40
C THR A 97 -5.39 13.52 -11.39
N GLY A 98 -5.60 13.28 -12.69
CA GLY A 98 -5.20 14.18 -13.77
C GLY A 98 -3.77 14.02 -14.26
N ARG A 99 -3.02 13.04 -13.75
CA ARG A 99 -1.60 12.86 -14.08
C ARG A 99 -1.31 11.63 -14.94
N ARG A 100 -2.33 11.04 -15.58
CA ARG A 100 -2.18 9.83 -16.39
C ARG A 100 -1.10 9.98 -17.46
N GLU A 101 -1.17 11.00 -18.31
CA GLU A 101 -0.17 11.20 -19.36
C GLU A 101 1.22 11.52 -18.81
N ALA A 102 1.29 12.37 -17.79
CA ALA A 102 2.55 12.72 -17.12
C ALA A 102 3.19 11.50 -16.41
N PHE A 103 2.38 10.49 -16.03
CA PHE A 103 2.86 9.28 -15.38
C PHE A 103 3.80 8.44 -16.27
N ARG A 104 3.76 8.62 -17.60
CA ARG A 104 4.73 8.04 -18.53
C ARG A 104 6.16 8.48 -18.25
N ASN A 105 6.35 9.63 -17.59
CA ASN A 105 7.66 10.16 -17.16
C ASN A 105 7.82 10.09 -15.63
N ASN A 106 7.10 9.18 -14.95
CA ASN A 106 7.20 9.01 -13.50
C ASN A 106 8.64 8.64 -13.10
N ARG A 107 9.19 9.29 -12.07
CA ARG A 107 10.56 9.13 -11.55
C ARG A 107 11.67 9.53 -12.53
N MET A 108 11.35 10.16 -13.63
CA MET A 108 12.35 10.74 -14.54
C MET A 108 12.69 12.16 -14.10
N ARG A 109 13.86 12.64 -14.55
CA ARG A 109 14.21 14.06 -14.37
C ARG A 109 13.14 14.92 -15.04
N ASP A 110 12.66 15.94 -14.33
CA ASP A 110 11.57 16.83 -14.74
C ASP A 110 10.20 16.13 -14.97
N GLY A 111 10.09 14.87 -14.54
CA GLY A 111 8.85 14.10 -14.53
C GLY A 111 8.19 14.10 -13.15
N LEU A 112 7.18 13.22 -12.98
CA LEU A 112 6.49 13.08 -11.71
C LEU A 112 7.38 12.44 -10.64
N SER A 113 7.20 12.89 -9.39
CA SER A 113 7.79 12.22 -8.21
C SER A 113 7.29 10.77 -8.10
N GLY A 114 8.11 9.88 -7.58
CA GLY A 114 7.72 8.50 -7.28
C GLY A 114 6.75 8.35 -6.10
N PHE A 115 6.50 9.44 -5.37
CA PHE A 115 5.63 9.53 -4.20
C PHE A 115 4.64 10.69 -4.37
N PRO A 116 3.53 10.74 -3.60
CA PRO A 116 2.70 11.95 -3.51
C PRO A 116 3.52 13.18 -3.13
N LYS A 117 3.23 14.29 -3.79
CA LYS A 117 3.96 15.57 -3.59
C LYS A 117 2.97 16.73 -3.70
N ILE A 118 2.78 17.48 -2.63
CA ILE A 118 1.81 18.58 -2.53
C ILE A 118 1.95 19.59 -3.68
N SER A 119 3.18 19.85 -4.14
CA SER A 119 3.41 20.78 -5.25
C SER A 119 3.05 20.23 -6.64
N GLU A 120 2.75 18.92 -6.76
CA GLU A 120 2.34 18.31 -8.04
C GLU A 120 0.83 18.35 -8.25
N SER A 121 0.05 18.25 -7.19
CA SER A 121 -1.40 18.12 -7.32
C SER A 121 -2.13 18.51 -6.04
N ARG A 122 -3.27 19.19 -6.20
CA ARG A 122 -4.20 19.47 -5.08
C ARG A 122 -4.77 18.21 -4.40
N TYR A 123 -4.70 17.06 -5.08
CA TYR A 123 -5.13 15.77 -4.55
C TYR A 123 -4.07 15.11 -3.66
N ASP A 124 -2.81 15.53 -3.73
CA ASP A 124 -1.73 15.06 -2.86
C ASP A 124 -1.79 15.81 -1.52
N ALA A 125 -2.61 15.31 -0.61
CA ALA A 125 -2.87 15.98 0.68
C ALA A 125 -1.60 16.12 1.54
N PHE A 126 -0.64 15.20 1.41
CA PHE A 126 0.59 15.18 2.20
C PHE A 126 1.77 14.69 1.35
N GLY A 127 2.94 15.28 1.55
CA GLY A 127 4.19 14.79 0.99
C GLY A 127 4.62 13.52 1.69
N ALA A 128 5.02 12.50 0.93
CA ALA A 128 5.36 11.19 1.46
C ALA A 128 6.75 10.73 1.02
N GLY A 129 7.23 9.64 1.59
CA GLY A 129 8.54 9.04 1.32
C GLY A 129 9.05 8.22 2.50
N HIS A 130 8.86 8.71 3.73
CA HIS A 130 9.16 7.99 4.97
C HIS A 130 7.95 7.28 5.53
N SER A 131 8.17 6.20 6.28
CA SER A 131 7.11 5.36 6.85
C SER A 131 6.46 6.00 8.08
N SER A 132 5.32 5.46 8.47
CA SER A 132 4.62 5.68 9.74
C SER A 132 3.98 7.07 9.92
N THR A 133 4.05 7.96 8.92
CA THR A 133 3.65 9.38 9.04
C THR A 133 2.16 9.64 8.79
N SER A 134 1.46 8.74 8.10
CA SER A 134 0.12 8.99 7.54
C SER A 134 -0.96 9.21 8.59
N ILE A 135 -0.92 8.48 9.69
CA ILE A 135 -1.95 8.56 10.74
C ILE A 135 -1.91 9.93 11.41
N SER A 136 -0.72 10.40 11.79
CA SER A 136 -0.54 11.72 12.40
C SER A 136 -0.94 12.86 11.47
N ALA A 137 -0.58 12.75 10.17
CA ALA A 137 -0.97 13.74 9.17
C ALA A 137 -2.50 13.76 8.93
N ALA A 138 -3.13 12.61 8.78
CA ALA A 138 -4.60 12.52 8.64
C ALA A 138 -5.34 12.99 9.90
N LEU A 139 -4.79 12.73 11.09
CA LEU A 139 -5.32 13.25 12.34
C LEU A 139 -5.28 14.78 12.39
N GLY A 140 -4.20 15.39 11.90
CA GLY A 140 -4.09 16.85 11.76
C GLY A 140 -5.18 17.43 10.86
N TYR A 141 -5.47 16.77 9.73
CA TYR A 141 -6.59 17.16 8.84
C TYR A 141 -7.95 17.03 9.53
N SER A 142 -8.17 15.95 10.30
CA SER A 142 -9.41 15.77 11.07
C SER A 142 -9.60 16.91 12.10
N TYR A 143 -8.54 17.32 12.79
CA TYR A 143 -8.60 18.46 13.70
C TYR A 143 -8.86 19.77 12.97
N ALA A 144 -8.19 20.02 11.86
CA ALA A 144 -8.40 21.24 11.08
C ALA A 144 -9.83 21.34 10.55
N ALA A 145 -10.40 20.26 10.02
CA ALA A 145 -11.79 20.21 9.57
C ALA A 145 -12.76 20.52 10.71
N ARG A 146 -12.57 19.90 11.88
CA ARG A 146 -13.38 20.15 13.07
C ARG A 146 -13.32 21.61 13.54
N LEU A 147 -12.12 22.19 13.62
CA LEU A 147 -11.92 23.59 14.05
C LEU A 147 -12.55 24.59 13.08
N GLN A 148 -12.61 24.24 11.80
CA GLN A 148 -13.20 25.05 10.74
C GLN A 148 -14.70 24.76 10.50
N GLY A 149 -15.32 23.90 11.32
CA GLY A 149 -16.72 23.52 11.18
C GLY A 149 -17.03 22.73 9.89
N ARG A 150 -16.02 22.15 9.24
CA ARG A 150 -16.16 21.32 8.03
C ARG A 150 -16.42 19.86 8.40
N ASN A 151 -17.00 19.11 7.46
CA ASN A 151 -17.31 17.70 7.63
C ASN A 151 -16.48 16.78 6.70
N ASP A 152 -15.34 17.29 6.24
CA ASP A 152 -14.43 16.56 5.34
C ASP A 152 -13.90 15.31 6.04
N LYS A 153 -13.74 14.26 5.28
CA LYS A 153 -13.19 13.00 5.79
C LYS A 153 -11.68 13.03 5.75
N SER A 154 -11.07 12.40 6.75
CA SER A 154 -9.62 12.24 6.86
C SER A 154 -9.31 10.75 6.85
N ILE A 155 -8.57 10.31 5.83
CA ILE A 155 -8.27 8.91 5.57
C ILE A 155 -6.74 8.73 5.56
N ALA A 156 -6.22 7.79 6.35
CA ALA A 156 -4.84 7.33 6.27
C ALA A 156 -4.82 5.94 5.63
N VAL A 157 -3.96 5.74 4.63
CA VAL A 157 -3.70 4.42 4.01
C VAL A 157 -2.31 3.99 4.42
N ILE A 158 -2.21 2.98 5.26
CA ILE A 158 -0.94 2.51 5.85
C ILE A 158 -0.75 1.01 5.61
N GLY A 159 0.48 0.61 5.29
CA GLY A 159 0.87 -0.80 5.19
C GLY A 159 1.13 -1.42 6.56
N ASP A 160 1.00 -2.74 6.63
CA ASP A 160 1.25 -3.53 7.85
C ASP A 160 2.67 -3.35 8.40
N GLY A 161 3.69 -3.23 7.52
CA GLY A 161 5.05 -2.95 7.94
C GLY A 161 5.24 -1.54 8.51
N ALA A 162 4.64 -0.51 7.89
CA ALA A 162 4.75 0.86 8.37
C ALA A 162 3.93 1.13 9.66
N LEU A 163 2.96 0.26 9.97
CA LEU A 163 2.16 0.36 11.19
C LEU A 163 2.97 0.05 12.46
N THR A 164 4.12 -0.64 12.33
CA THR A 164 4.96 -1.00 13.46
C THR A 164 5.85 0.15 13.96
N GLY A 165 6.04 1.20 13.17
CA GLY A 165 6.88 2.33 13.53
C GLY A 165 6.31 3.18 14.66
N GLY A 166 7.19 3.82 15.44
CA GLY A 166 6.84 4.57 16.64
C GLY A 166 5.83 5.68 16.38
N LEU A 167 6.04 6.48 15.33
CA LEU A 167 5.14 7.59 14.98
C LEU A 167 3.72 7.11 14.62
N ALA A 168 3.57 5.94 13.97
CA ALA A 168 2.26 5.35 13.71
C ALA A 168 1.54 4.96 15.00
N LEU A 169 2.27 4.39 15.97
CA LEU A 169 1.73 4.01 17.30
C LEU A 169 1.32 5.24 18.09
N GLU A 170 2.10 6.31 18.09
CA GLU A 170 1.75 7.59 18.70
C GLU A 170 0.49 8.20 18.06
N GLY A 171 0.43 8.14 16.71
CA GLY A 171 -0.75 8.57 15.95
C GLY A 171 -2.01 7.78 16.32
N LEU A 172 -1.92 6.46 16.43
CA LEU A 172 -3.01 5.59 16.89
C LEU A 172 -3.45 5.94 18.29
N ASN A 173 -2.52 6.05 19.23
CA ASN A 173 -2.80 6.38 20.62
C ASN A 173 -3.56 7.71 20.74
N ASN A 174 -3.11 8.75 20.04
CA ASN A 174 -3.74 10.06 20.06
C ASN A 174 -5.12 10.06 19.36
N ALA A 175 -5.22 9.45 18.19
CA ALA A 175 -6.48 9.38 17.44
C ALA A 175 -7.59 8.66 18.22
N GLY A 176 -7.25 7.55 18.87
CA GLY A 176 -8.19 6.81 19.71
C GLY A 176 -8.65 7.58 20.94
N ALA A 177 -7.69 8.15 21.70
CA ALA A 177 -7.97 8.93 22.92
C ALA A 177 -8.81 10.18 22.62
N SER A 178 -8.52 10.89 21.53
CA SER A 178 -9.22 12.12 21.12
C SER A 178 -10.58 11.87 20.48
N ARG A 179 -10.94 10.64 20.16
CA ARG A 179 -12.16 10.25 19.43
C ARG A 179 -12.34 10.99 18.11
N SER A 180 -11.23 11.29 17.44
CA SER A 180 -11.23 12.02 16.18
C SER A 180 -11.92 11.26 15.05
N ASP A 181 -12.55 11.98 14.12
CA ASP A 181 -13.22 11.40 12.97
C ASP A 181 -12.18 11.06 11.88
N ILE A 182 -11.50 9.93 12.06
CA ILE A 182 -10.46 9.42 11.16
C ILE A 182 -10.77 7.99 10.71
N LEU A 183 -10.55 7.70 9.44
CA LEU A 183 -10.57 6.35 8.89
C LEU A 183 -9.14 5.91 8.55
N ILE A 184 -8.69 4.84 9.16
CA ILE A 184 -7.41 4.22 8.83
C ILE A 184 -7.68 2.98 7.98
N ILE A 185 -7.07 2.90 6.82
CA ILE A 185 -7.07 1.73 5.96
C ILE A 185 -5.75 1.00 6.21
N LEU A 186 -5.81 -0.10 6.91
CA LEU A 186 -4.68 -1.02 7.06
C LEU A 186 -4.62 -1.92 5.84
N ASN A 187 -3.62 -1.71 5.00
CA ASN A 187 -3.37 -2.51 3.80
C ASN A 187 -2.33 -3.59 4.14
N ASP A 188 -2.80 -4.77 4.49
CA ASP A 188 -2.00 -5.92 4.90
C ASP A 188 -1.73 -6.82 3.69
N ASN A 189 -0.47 -7.00 3.35
CA ASN A 189 -0.03 -7.95 2.32
C ASN A 189 1.06 -8.91 2.81
N ASN A 190 1.36 -8.90 4.12
CA ASN A 190 2.34 -9.73 4.81
C ASN A 190 3.78 -9.60 4.29
N ILE A 191 4.07 -8.63 3.41
CA ILE A 191 5.39 -8.47 2.77
C ILE A 191 5.71 -6.98 2.63
N SER A 192 6.74 -6.53 3.33
CA SER A 192 7.33 -5.20 3.13
C SER A 192 8.34 -5.19 1.96
N ILE A 193 9.46 -4.50 2.10
CA ILE A 193 10.61 -4.59 1.18
C ILE A 193 11.25 -5.97 1.34
N ASP A 194 11.51 -6.38 2.60
CA ASP A 194 11.85 -7.73 3.03
C ASP A 194 10.70 -8.33 3.86
N LYS A 195 10.87 -9.52 4.46
CA LYS A 195 9.84 -10.13 5.32
C LYS A 195 9.59 -9.23 6.54
N ASN A 196 8.32 -8.98 6.85
CA ASN A 196 7.95 -8.25 8.04
C ASN A 196 8.39 -8.99 9.32
N ILE A 197 8.87 -8.23 10.29
CA ILE A 197 9.30 -8.73 11.61
C ILE A 197 8.63 -7.91 12.71
N GLY A 198 8.65 -8.45 13.93
CA GLY A 198 8.15 -7.76 15.12
C GLY A 198 6.85 -8.32 15.70
N GLY A 199 6.53 -7.87 16.91
CA GLY A 199 5.38 -8.38 17.69
C GLY A 199 4.03 -8.05 17.08
N ILE A 200 3.86 -6.86 16.53
CA ILE A 200 2.62 -6.42 15.88
C ILE A 200 2.37 -7.20 14.60
N HIS A 201 3.41 -7.39 13.76
CA HIS A 201 3.30 -8.24 12.58
C HIS A 201 2.86 -9.67 12.95
N ASN A 202 3.51 -10.27 13.96
CA ASN A 202 3.13 -11.61 14.45
C ASN A 202 1.68 -11.65 14.97
N HIS A 203 1.20 -10.54 15.56
CA HIS A 203 -0.20 -10.42 15.98
C HIS A 203 -1.13 -10.39 14.75
N LEU A 204 -0.86 -9.55 13.76
CA LEU A 204 -1.64 -9.47 12.52
C LEU A 204 -1.63 -10.80 11.76
N LEU A 205 -0.47 -11.46 11.65
CA LEU A 205 -0.35 -12.78 11.02
C LEU A 205 -1.22 -13.83 11.71
N LYS A 206 -1.25 -13.87 13.05
CA LYS A 206 -2.15 -14.76 13.79
C LYS A 206 -3.62 -14.47 13.48
N LEU A 207 -4.00 -13.22 13.30
CA LEU A 207 -5.37 -12.84 12.94
C LEU A 207 -5.78 -13.41 11.57
N THR A 208 -4.90 -13.32 10.58
CA THR A 208 -5.19 -13.74 9.20
C THR A 208 -5.08 -15.26 9.01
N THR A 209 -4.36 -15.97 9.89
CA THR A 209 -4.14 -17.43 9.81
C THR A 209 -4.98 -18.25 10.81
N ASP A 210 -5.80 -17.62 11.67
CA ASP A 210 -6.64 -18.35 12.63
C ASP A 210 -7.62 -19.29 11.89
N PRO A 211 -7.59 -20.61 12.15
CA PRO A 211 -8.48 -21.57 11.52
C PRO A 211 -9.97 -21.28 11.77
N ARG A 212 -10.31 -20.58 12.85
CA ARG A 212 -11.69 -20.15 13.14
C ARG A 212 -12.12 -19.03 12.19
N TYR A 213 -11.23 -18.09 11.91
CA TYR A 213 -11.42 -17.02 10.95
C TYR A 213 -11.56 -17.60 9.53
N LEU A 214 -10.63 -18.47 9.10
CA LEU A 214 -10.68 -19.10 7.78
C LEU A 214 -11.98 -19.88 7.57
N ARG A 215 -12.40 -20.67 8.56
CA ARG A 215 -13.69 -21.40 8.52
C ARG A 215 -14.91 -20.47 8.48
N LEU A 216 -14.88 -19.34 9.17
CA LEU A 216 -15.94 -18.35 9.13
C LEU A 216 -15.98 -17.64 7.78
N LYS A 217 -14.81 -17.25 7.25
CA LYS A 217 -14.66 -16.71 5.89
C LYS A 217 -15.24 -17.65 4.85
N ASP A 218 -14.86 -18.93 4.89
CA ASP A 218 -15.36 -19.95 3.94
C ASP A 218 -16.88 -20.17 4.08
N LYS A 219 -17.41 -20.16 5.31
CA LYS A 219 -18.87 -20.26 5.54
C LYS A 219 -19.62 -19.04 5.01
N ILE A 220 -19.09 -17.85 5.20
CA ILE A 220 -19.69 -16.61 4.69
C ILE A 220 -19.61 -16.60 3.16
N TRP A 221 -18.46 -16.97 2.59
CA TRP A 221 -18.23 -17.00 1.14
C TRP A 221 -19.11 -18.01 0.41
N ASN A 222 -19.24 -19.21 0.99
CA ASN A 222 -20.08 -20.27 0.42
C ASN A 222 -21.60 -20.04 0.64
N SER A 223 -21.97 -19.10 1.52
CA SER A 223 -23.37 -18.76 1.82
C SER A 223 -23.91 -17.57 1.03
N ILE A 224 -23.05 -16.87 0.28
CA ILE A 224 -23.40 -15.66 -0.49
C ILE A 224 -24.23 -15.99 -1.76
N GLY A 225 -24.39 -17.28 -2.12
CA GLY A 225 -25.15 -17.73 -3.29
C GLY A 225 -26.67 -17.51 -3.24
N GLU A 226 -27.30 -17.13 -2.11
CA GLU A 226 -28.76 -16.96 -2.02
C GLU A 226 -29.16 -15.67 -1.28
N GLY A 227 -29.82 -14.75 -2.01
CA GLY A 227 -30.19 -13.39 -1.58
C GLY A 227 -31.06 -13.24 -0.31
N ARG A 228 -31.61 -14.31 0.26
CA ARG A 228 -32.41 -14.28 1.51
C ARG A 228 -31.58 -14.37 2.80
N PHE A 229 -30.31 -14.80 2.71
CA PHE A 229 -29.42 -14.89 3.85
C PHE A 229 -28.81 -13.54 4.21
N ARG A 230 -28.68 -12.66 3.24
CA ARG A 230 -28.15 -11.28 3.40
C ARG A 230 -29.00 -10.44 4.39
N GLU A 231 -30.32 -10.54 4.33
CA GLU A 231 -31.23 -9.84 5.26
C GLU A 231 -31.21 -10.42 6.69
N LYS A 232 -31.05 -11.76 6.82
CA LYS A 232 -30.94 -12.41 8.15
C LYS A 232 -29.64 -12.10 8.85
N MET A 233 -28.52 -12.05 8.10
CA MET A 233 -27.23 -11.64 8.64
C MET A 233 -27.21 -10.17 9.04
N GLN A 234 -27.84 -9.29 8.29
CA GLN A 234 -27.98 -7.86 8.66
C GLN A 234 -28.79 -7.68 9.96
N LYS A 235 -29.78 -8.52 10.24
CA LYS A 235 -30.53 -8.53 11.51
C LYS A 235 -29.72 -9.13 12.66
N MET A 236 -28.91 -10.16 12.41
CA MET A 236 -28.07 -10.81 13.43
C MET A 236 -26.90 -9.93 13.87
N VAL A 237 -26.28 -9.19 12.94
CA VAL A 237 -25.21 -8.21 13.23
C VAL A 237 -25.76 -6.99 13.99
N ARG A 238 -27.05 -6.65 13.82
CA ARG A 238 -27.70 -5.59 14.61
C ARG A 238 -28.13 -6.00 16.02
N GLY A 239 -28.27 -7.30 16.27
CA GLY A 239 -28.89 -7.80 17.53
C GLY A 239 -27.96 -8.48 18.52
N THR A 240 -26.76 -8.85 18.13
CA THR A 240 -25.76 -9.47 19.03
C THR A 240 -24.58 -8.53 19.17
N LYS A 241 -24.21 -8.21 20.42
CA LYS A 241 -22.97 -7.49 20.74
C LYS A 241 -21.85 -8.17 19.93
N SER A 242 -21.25 -7.42 19.01
CA SER A 242 -20.23 -7.89 18.06
C SER A 242 -18.96 -8.46 18.72
N SER A 243 -18.91 -8.39 20.05
CA SER A 243 -17.80 -8.77 20.91
C SER A 243 -17.37 -10.24 20.84
N ILE A 244 -18.23 -11.17 20.40
CA ILE A 244 -17.88 -12.60 20.41
C ILE A 244 -17.21 -13.06 19.12
N LEU A 245 -17.51 -12.40 18.00
CA LEU A 245 -16.90 -12.70 16.69
C LEU A 245 -15.66 -11.83 16.38
N ASN A 246 -15.64 -10.60 16.91
CA ASN A 246 -14.49 -9.68 16.79
C ASN A 246 -13.49 -9.79 17.95
N GLY A 247 -13.79 -10.58 18.98
CA GLY A 247 -13.14 -10.55 20.30
C GLY A 247 -11.65 -10.91 20.34
N TYR A 248 -11.06 -11.40 19.23
CA TYR A 248 -9.63 -11.66 19.13
C TYR A 248 -8.93 -10.78 18.07
N HIS A 249 -9.64 -10.42 16.99
CA HIS A 249 -9.00 -9.81 15.82
C HIS A 249 -8.77 -8.31 15.95
N GLY A 250 -9.67 -7.59 16.58
CA GLY A 250 -9.58 -6.13 16.76
C GLY A 250 -9.11 -5.68 18.13
N ALA A 251 -8.85 -6.61 19.07
CA ALA A 251 -8.64 -6.28 20.48
C ALA A 251 -7.55 -5.23 20.75
N PHE A 252 -6.45 -5.28 19.99
CA PHE A 252 -5.39 -4.28 20.07
C PHE A 252 -5.91 -2.88 19.71
N PHE A 253 -6.55 -2.75 18.54
CA PHE A 253 -7.07 -1.46 18.08
C PHE A 253 -8.26 -0.98 18.90
N GLU A 254 -9.12 -1.90 19.36
CA GLU A 254 -10.26 -1.60 20.22
C GLU A 254 -9.80 -1.11 21.61
N SER A 255 -8.69 -1.65 22.13
CA SER A 255 -8.09 -1.17 23.39
C SER A 255 -7.57 0.27 23.29
N LEU A 256 -7.16 0.69 22.08
CA LEU A 256 -6.78 2.07 21.79
C LEU A 256 -7.99 2.99 21.52
N GLY A 257 -9.22 2.46 21.51
CA GLY A 257 -10.45 3.23 21.31
C GLY A 257 -10.95 3.28 19.87
N PHE A 258 -10.40 2.48 18.95
CA PHE A 258 -10.88 2.35 17.57
C PHE A 258 -12.03 1.36 17.46
N ARG A 259 -12.88 1.57 16.46
CA ARG A 259 -13.75 0.51 15.93
C ARG A 259 -13.02 -0.19 14.80
N TYR A 260 -12.87 -1.50 14.94
CA TYR A 260 -12.20 -2.34 13.96
C TYR A 260 -13.21 -3.02 13.04
N PHE A 261 -12.90 -3.02 11.73
CA PHE A 261 -13.70 -3.63 10.67
C PHE A 261 -12.80 -4.45 9.75
N GLY A 262 -13.26 -5.61 9.38
CA GLY A 262 -12.52 -6.52 8.51
C GLY A 262 -11.99 -7.76 9.25
N PRO A 263 -10.96 -8.44 8.69
CA PRO A 263 -10.37 -8.13 7.40
C PRO A 263 -11.30 -8.43 6.22
N ILE A 264 -11.16 -7.66 5.15
CA ILE A 264 -11.83 -7.88 3.87
C ILE A 264 -10.81 -8.17 2.77
N ASP A 265 -11.25 -8.75 1.65
CA ASP A 265 -10.42 -8.86 0.45
C ASP A 265 -10.27 -7.47 -0.19
N GLY A 266 -9.07 -6.89 -0.09
CA GLY A 266 -8.76 -5.58 -0.64
C GLY A 266 -8.53 -5.59 -2.16
N ASN A 267 -8.52 -6.77 -2.80
CA ASN A 267 -8.47 -6.93 -4.25
C ASN A 267 -9.84 -7.33 -4.85
N ASP A 268 -10.89 -7.32 -4.06
CA ASP A 268 -12.27 -7.41 -4.50
C ASP A 268 -12.90 -6.00 -4.44
N ILE A 269 -13.13 -5.39 -5.61
CA ILE A 269 -13.65 -4.01 -5.69
C ILE A 269 -15.04 -3.89 -5.07
N ASP A 270 -15.90 -4.90 -5.19
CA ASP A 270 -17.25 -4.87 -4.62
C ASP A 270 -17.20 -4.91 -3.09
N ALA A 271 -16.35 -5.74 -2.52
CA ALA A 271 -16.11 -5.80 -1.08
C ALA A 271 -15.54 -4.48 -0.55
N VAL A 272 -14.60 -3.87 -1.28
CA VAL A 272 -14.02 -2.56 -0.95
C VAL A 272 -15.08 -1.47 -0.99
N LEU A 273 -15.90 -1.39 -2.04
CA LEU A 273 -16.95 -0.39 -2.16
C LEU A 273 -18.00 -0.51 -1.06
N ASP A 274 -18.47 -1.73 -0.77
CA ASP A 274 -19.47 -1.98 0.29
C ASP A 274 -18.91 -1.52 1.66
N ALA A 275 -17.68 -1.90 1.98
CA ALA A 275 -17.04 -1.49 3.22
C ALA A 275 -16.86 0.03 3.32
N LEU A 276 -16.31 0.67 2.30
CA LEU A 276 -16.05 2.12 2.31
C LEU A 276 -17.35 2.93 2.39
N ARG A 277 -18.39 2.55 1.64
CA ARG A 277 -19.73 3.20 1.71
C ARG A 277 -20.33 3.14 3.10
N ARG A 278 -20.21 1.99 3.79
CA ARG A 278 -20.71 1.83 5.17
C ARG A 278 -19.90 2.64 6.17
N LEU A 279 -18.57 2.70 5.99
CA LEU A 279 -17.68 3.37 6.93
C LEU A 279 -17.65 4.90 6.77
N ARG A 280 -17.99 5.42 5.59
CA ARG A 280 -17.94 6.86 5.30
C ARG A 280 -18.72 7.70 6.31
N ASP A 281 -19.90 7.24 6.72
CA ASP A 281 -20.82 8.01 7.54
C ASP A 281 -20.74 7.66 9.05
N ILE A 282 -19.94 6.65 9.39
CA ILE A 282 -19.64 6.30 10.77
C ILE A 282 -18.67 7.34 11.35
N LYS A 283 -18.97 7.92 12.51
CA LYS A 283 -18.13 8.93 13.18
C LYS A 283 -17.15 8.29 14.16
N GLY A 284 -16.06 9.02 14.44
CA GLY A 284 -15.01 8.63 15.39
C GLY A 284 -13.92 7.75 14.77
N PRO A 285 -12.93 7.33 15.56
CA PRO A 285 -11.77 6.59 15.04
C PRO A 285 -12.17 5.17 14.61
N ARG A 286 -11.79 4.79 13.42
CA ARG A 286 -12.10 3.48 12.81
C ARG A 286 -10.98 2.98 11.95
N ILE A 287 -10.81 1.66 11.95
CA ILE A 287 -9.83 0.95 11.12
C ILE A 287 -10.57 -0.03 10.22
N LEU A 288 -10.30 0.04 8.92
CA LEU A 288 -10.64 -1.00 7.97
C LEU A 288 -9.38 -1.79 7.65
N HIS A 289 -9.37 -3.05 8.03
CA HIS A 289 -8.30 -3.98 7.69
C HIS A 289 -8.61 -4.62 6.34
N THR A 290 -7.72 -4.46 5.38
CA THR A 290 -7.82 -5.04 4.04
C THR A 290 -6.64 -5.96 3.79
N ILE A 291 -6.89 -7.15 3.23
CA ILE A 291 -5.85 -8.08 2.80
C ILE A 291 -5.69 -7.92 1.30
N THR A 292 -4.47 -7.63 0.85
CA THR A 292 -4.16 -7.47 -0.58
C THR A 292 -3.03 -8.39 -1.00
N LYS A 293 -2.94 -8.64 -2.31
CA LYS A 293 -1.84 -9.40 -2.90
C LYS A 293 -0.87 -8.44 -3.59
N LYS A 294 0.35 -8.34 -3.06
CA LYS A 294 1.42 -7.55 -3.69
C LYS A 294 1.71 -8.08 -5.10
N GLY A 295 1.76 -7.20 -6.10
CA GLY A 295 1.95 -7.61 -7.48
C GLY A 295 0.71 -8.13 -8.20
N LYS A 296 -0.49 -8.00 -7.63
CA LYS A 296 -1.77 -8.49 -8.16
C LYS A 296 -1.95 -8.22 -9.65
N GLY A 297 -2.31 -9.28 -10.40
CA GLY A 297 -2.58 -9.22 -11.84
C GLY A 297 -1.32 -9.24 -12.73
N TYR A 298 -0.11 -9.45 -12.13
CA TYR A 298 1.12 -9.65 -12.88
C TYR A 298 1.91 -10.85 -12.33
N ALA A 299 1.81 -11.99 -12.98
CA ALA A 299 2.33 -13.26 -12.49
C ALA A 299 3.80 -13.21 -12.01
N PRO A 300 4.75 -12.54 -12.70
CA PRO A 300 6.11 -12.41 -12.19
C PRO A 300 6.19 -11.72 -10.83
N ALA A 301 5.38 -10.66 -10.62
CA ALA A 301 5.36 -9.91 -9.37
C ALA A 301 4.63 -10.63 -8.24
N GLU A 302 3.63 -11.46 -8.56
CA GLU A 302 2.93 -12.30 -7.59
C GLU A 302 3.81 -13.45 -7.09
N ASN A 303 4.69 -13.99 -7.96
CA ASN A 303 5.57 -15.11 -7.64
C ASN A 303 6.81 -14.69 -6.84
N ASP A 304 7.32 -13.47 -7.05
CA ASP A 304 8.47 -12.93 -6.32
C ASP A 304 8.24 -11.46 -5.93
N PRO A 305 7.41 -11.20 -4.93
CA PRO A 305 7.03 -9.84 -4.54
C PRO A 305 8.17 -9.00 -3.95
N VAL A 306 9.27 -9.60 -3.56
CA VAL A 306 10.47 -8.91 -3.05
C VAL A 306 11.25 -8.31 -4.24
N VAL A 307 11.60 -9.13 -5.21
CA VAL A 307 12.30 -8.69 -6.43
C VAL A 307 11.44 -7.68 -7.21
N TRP A 308 10.13 -7.91 -7.28
CA TRP A 308 9.18 -7.08 -8.00
C TRP A 308 8.62 -5.90 -7.19
N HIS A 309 9.15 -5.65 -6.01
CA HIS A 309 8.88 -4.39 -5.32
C HIS A 309 9.33 -3.19 -6.17
N ALA A 310 10.58 -3.24 -6.69
CA ALA A 310 11.15 -2.23 -7.60
C ALA A 310 12.09 -2.92 -8.61
N PRO A 311 11.56 -3.57 -9.66
CA PRO A 311 12.27 -4.59 -10.44
C PRO A 311 13.38 -4.06 -11.38
N GLY A 312 13.53 -2.75 -11.55
CA GLY A 312 14.32 -2.18 -12.63
C GLY A 312 13.54 -2.18 -13.96
N ARG A 313 14.23 -2.07 -15.11
CA ARG A 313 13.60 -2.22 -16.43
C ARG A 313 13.30 -3.68 -16.73
N PHE A 314 12.21 -3.94 -17.42
CA PHE A 314 11.78 -5.29 -17.77
C PHE A 314 10.91 -5.31 -19.02
N ASN A 315 10.77 -6.47 -19.64
CA ASN A 315 9.81 -6.70 -20.71
C ASN A 315 8.42 -6.91 -20.07
N PRO A 316 7.40 -6.07 -20.36
CA PRO A 316 6.09 -6.16 -19.70
C PRO A 316 5.31 -7.44 -20.04
N VAL A 317 5.65 -8.13 -21.15
CA VAL A 317 4.98 -9.35 -21.59
C VAL A 317 5.62 -10.60 -20.98
N THR A 318 6.97 -10.69 -21.05
CA THR A 318 7.69 -11.89 -20.60
C THR A 318 8.10 -11.82 -19.13
N GLY A 319 8.16 -10.62 -18.55
CA GLY A 319 8.72 -10.40 -17.22
C GLY A 319 10.25 -10.45 -17.18
N GLU A 320 10.93 -10.60 -18.31
CA GLU A 320 12.39 -10.64 -18.37
C GLU A 320 12.97 -9.28 -17.96
N ARG A 321 13.82 -9.28 -16.92
CA ARG A 321 14.47 -8.07 -16.42
C ARG A 321 15.65 -7.70 -17.30
N ILE A 322 15.69 -6.41 -17.69
CA ILE A 322 16.73 -5.88 -18.56
C ILE A 322 17.87 -5.36 -17.68
N ALA A 323 19.00 -6.06 -17.70
CA ALA A 323 20.20 -5.60 -17.02
C ALA A 323 20.71 -4.29 -17.64
N GLY A 324 21.00 -3.31 -16.82
CA GLY A 324 21.70 -2.10 -17.28
C GLY A 324 23.21 -2.36 -17.42
N ASP A 325 23.86 -1.74 -18.41
CA ASP A 325 25.32 -1.71 -18.50
C ASP A 325 25.87 -0.90 -17.31
N ARG A 326 26.44 -1.60 -16.35
CA ARG A 326 27.10 -0.94 -15.20
C ARG A 326 28.50 -0.53 -15.59
N LYS A 327 28.78 0.74 -15.52
CA LYS A 327 30.12 1.32 -15.78
C LYS A 327 30.94 1.51 -14.50
N ALA A 328 30.32 1.43 -13.34
CA ALA A 328 30.95 1.60 -12.02
C ALA A 328 30.18 0.81 -10.96
N ASP A 329 30.83 0.53 -9.85
CA ASP A 329 30.21 -0.08 -8.68
C ASP A 329 29.20 0.87 -8.05
N ARG A 330 28.16 0.33 -7.43
CA ARG A 330 27.19 1.13 -6.68
C ARG A 330 27.77 1.51 -5.33
N TYR A 331 27.45 2.69 -4.83
CA TYR A 331 27.88 3.14 -3.50
C TYR A 331 27.53 2.14 -2.40
N GLN A 332 26.33 1.53 -2.42
CA GLN A 332 25.92 0.56 -1.44
C GLN A 332 26.74 -0.75 -1.50
N ASP A 333 27.17 -1.19 -2.69
CA ASP A 333 27.99 -2.39 -2.85
C ASP A 333 29.38 -2.15 -2.22
N VAL A 334 30.01 -1.01 -2.55
CA VAL A 334 31.29 -0.58 -1.96
C VAL A 334 31.18 -0.41 -0.44
N PHE A 335 30.08 0.22 0.04
CA PHE A 335 29.84 0.37 1.47
C PHE A 335 29.75 -0.99 2.17
N GLY A 336 29.01 -1.93 1.61
CA GLY A 336 28.85 -3.27 2.20
C GLY A 336 30.14 -4.06 2.28
N GLU A 337 31.00 -3.97 1.24
CA GLU A 337 32.33 -4.59 1.25
C GLU A 337 33.25 -3.97 2.30
N VAL A 338 33.30 -2.64 2.36
CA VAL A 338 34.11 -1.91 3.38
C VAL A 338 33.61 -2.22 4.79
N LEU A 339 32.29 -2.26 5.01
CA LEU A 339 31.71 -2.60 6.31
C LEU A 339 32.14 -4.01 6.74
N LEU A 340 32.08 -4.98 5.83
CA LEU A 340 32.54 -6.34 6.11
C LEU A 340 34.03 -6.40 6.46
N ASP A 341 34.87 -5.69 5.70
CA ASP A 341 36.32 -5.64 5.97
C ASP A 341 36.63 -5.01 7.34
N LEU A 342 35.92 -3.97 7.73
CA LEU A 342 36.07 -3.36 9.04
C LEU A 342 35.55 -4.28 10.14
N ALA A 343 34.40 -4.93 9.95
CA ALA A 343 33.82 -5.86 10.91
C ALA A 343 34.72 -7.12 11.14
N ARG A 344 35.48 -7.56 10.14
CA ARG A 344 36.49 -8.63 10.30
C ARG A 344 37.67 -8.20 11.13
N LYS A 345 38.01 -6.90 11.18
CA LYS A 345 39.14 -6.34 11.91
C LYS A 345 38.76 -5.92 13.34
N ASP A 346 37.49 -5.56 13.56
CA ASP A 346 37.01 -5.11 14.87
C ASP A 346 35.65 -5.74 15.19
N GLU A 347 35.60 -6.56 16.21
CA GLU A 347 34.41 -7.30 16.65
C GLU A 347 33.30 -6.39 17.21
N ARG A 348 33.62 -5.15 17.54
CA ARG A 348 32.64 -4.16 18.02
C ARG A 348 31.77 -3.58 16.92
N ILE A 349 32.13 -3.79 15.65
CA ILE A 349 31.37 -3.27 14.50
C ILE A 349 30.22 -4.22 14.22
N VAL A 350 29.00 -3.65 14.18
CA VAL A 350 27.75 -4.31 13.84
C VAL A 350 27.03 -3.54 12.73
N GLY A 351 26.11 -4.18 12.01
CA GLY A 351 25.24 -3.57 11.02
C GLY A 351 23.80 -3.58 11.47
N ILE A 352 23.13 -2.42 11.47
CA ILE A 352 21.70 -2.28 11.79
C ILE A 352 21.02 -1.62 10.60
N THR A 353 19.87 -2.14 10.16
CA THR A 353 19.14 -1.61 9.03
C THR A 353 17.62 -1.72 9.21
N PRO A 354 16.82 -0.68 8.81
CA PRO A 354 15.36 -0.76 8.82
C PRO A 354 14.84 -1.33 7.48
N ALA A 355 14.81 -2.67 7.35
CA ALA A 355 14.30 -3.42 6.18
C ALA A 355 14.99 -3.08 4.85
N MET A 356 16.27 -2.67 4.87
CA MET A 356 16.99 -2.20 3.69
C MET A 356 18.29 -2.97 3.44
N SER A 357 18.37 -4.24 3.84
CA SER A 357 19.60 -5.05 3.81
C SER A 357 20.29 -5.02 2.43
N THR A 358 19.53 -5.23 1.36
CA THR A 358 20.05 -5.19 -0.02
C THR A 358 20.22 -3.77 -0.54
N GLY A 359 19.36 -2.85 -0.14
CA GLY A 359 19.38 -1.44 -0.58
C GLY A 359 20.57 -0.67 -0.05
N CYS A 360 21.09 -1.01 1.13
CA CYS A 360 22.27 -0.40 1.72
C CYS A 360 23.54 -1.28 1.64
N GLY A 361 23.49 -2.46 0.99
CA GLY A 361 24.64 -3.36 0.83
C GLY A 361 24.97 -4.20 2.08
N MET A 362 24.20 -4.08 3.18
CA MET A 362 24.45 -4.86 4.41
C MET A 362 24.12 -6.36 4.28
N ASN A 363 23.44 -6.77 3.20
CA ASN A 363 23.27 -8.19 2.86
C ASN A 363 24.62 -8.92 2.73
N ILE A 364 25.72 -8.21 2.47
CA ILE A 364 27.07 -8.77 2.45
C ILE A 364 27.49 -9.17 3.87
N LEU A 365 27.33 -8.26 4.83
CA LEU A 365 27.60 -8.55 6.25
C LEU A 365 26.66 -9.64 6.80
N ALA A 366 25.36 -9.56 6.47
CA ALA A 366 24.36 -10.54 6.88
C ALA A 366 24.70 -11.98 6.45
N ARG A 367 25.32 -12.16 5.28
CA ARG A 367 25.73 -13.45 4.77
C ARG A 367 27.00 -13.99 5.45
N GLU A 368 27.99 -13.10 5.71
CA GLU A 368 29.32 -13.47 6.16
C GLU A 368 29.46 -13.51 7.69
N ILE A 369 28.75 -12.60 8.39
CA ILE A 369 28.80 -12.47 9.86
C ILE A 369 27.37 -12.20 10.38
N PRO A 370 26.44 -13.18 10.24
CA PRO A 370 25.03 -12.99 10.56
C PRO A 370 24.75 -12.59 12.01
N GLU A 371 25.59 -13.00 12.96
CA GLU A 371 25.45 -12.67 14.39
C GLU A 371 25.71 -11.19 14.71
N ARG A 372 26.24 -10.44 13.75
CA ARG A 372 26.49 -8.99 13.88
C ARG A 372 25.67 -8.15 12.92
N PHE A 373 24.65 -8.76 12.30
CA PHE A 373 23.67 -8.08 11.45
C PHE A 373 22.30 -8.10 12.09
N PHE A 374 21.66 -6.92 12.14
CA PHE A 374 20.33 -6.73 12.74
C PHE A 374 19.43 -6.00 11.75
N ASP A 375 18.36 -6.65 11.33
CA ASP A 375 17.27 -6.02 10.60
C ASP A 375 16.13 -5.76 11.58
N VAL A 376 15.74 -4.50 11.75
CA VAL A 376 14.72 -4.08 12.72
C VAL A 376 13.33 -3.91 12.08
N GLY A 377 13.16 -4.22 10.79
CA GLY A 377 11.91 -3.96 10.06
C GLY A 377 11.81 -2.51 9.60
N ILE A 378 10.62 -2.07 9.16
CA ILE A 378 10.41 -0.67 8.73
C ILE A 378 10.21 0.22 9.98
N GLU A 379 11.17 0.23 10.86
CA GLU A 379 11.15 0.99 12.12
C GLU A 379 12.24 2.06 12.06
N GLU A 380 12.00 3.09 11.24
CA GLU A 380 13.00 4.13 10.92
C GLU A 380 13.38 4.98 12.15
N GLU A 381 12.51 5.07 13.15
CA GLU A 381 12.75 5.82 14.38
C GLU A 381 13.43 4.97 15.50
N HIS A 382 13.54 3.65 15.31
CA HIS A 382 14.17 2.73 16.26
C HIS A 382 15.69 2.73 16.08
#